data_848f5ebfa8b6add38a34388773550c65
#
_entry.id   848f5ebfa8b6add38a34388773550c65
#
_cell.length_a   1.000
_cell.length_b   1.000
_cell.length_c   1.000
_cell.angle_alpha   90.00
_cell.angle_beta   90.00
_cell.angle_gamma   90.00
#
_symmetry.space_group_name_H-M   'P 1'
#
loop_
_entity.id
_entity.type
_entity.pdbx_description
1 polymer ?
#
loop_
_entity_poly.entity_id
_entity_poly.type
_entity_poly.pdbx_seq_one_letter_code
_entity_poly.pdbx_strand_id
1 'polypeptide(L)'
;VDPPDQFTPANPPSNPELLSWLTVGFVDHQFDMKWLHRQIVTSRAYQRSWIPNATNRLDRRNYSRAIPRRIPAEILYDGLKQVTSSEEKMQLVRNDLRRRASGHLSMRMAGTHAMKVFGKPDRSVNCDCERVNEPTLLQSIFTQNDPLVRMRIW
;
A
#
# COMPACT_ATOMS: atom_id res chain seq x y z
N VAL A 1 13.84 -11.84 1.75
CA VAL A 1 13.68 -11.70 0.31
C VAL A 1 13.55 -10.22 -0.02
N ASP A 2 14.46 -9.68 -0.80
CA ASP A 2 14.46 -8.28 -1.22
C ASP A 2 15.17 -8.18 -2.57
N PRO A 3 14.50 -7.83 -3.65
CA PRO A 3 13.08 -7.43 -3.73
C PRO A 3 12.10 -8.58 -3.47
N PRO A 4 10.86 -8.29 -2.97
CA PRO A 4 9.91 -9.30 -2.48
C PRO A 4 9.27 -10.16 -3.56
N ASP A 5 9.38 -9.77 -4.81
CA ASP A 5 8.87 -10.50 -5.99
C ASP A 5 9.88 -11.49 -6.58
N GLN A 6 11.10 -11.54 -6.04
CA GLN A 6 12.15 -12.45 -6.51
C GLN A 6 12.40 -13.59 -5.51
N PHE A 7 11.51 -14.58 -5.51
CA PHE A 7 11.69 -15.81 -4.73
C PHE A 7 12.61 -16.78 -5.48
N THR A 8 13.91 -16.63 -5.26
CA THR A 8 14.94 -17.51 -5.84
C THR A 8 15.93 -17.97 -4.77
N PRO A 9 16.65 -19.09 -4.99
CA PRO A 9 17.70 -19.52 -4.08
C PRO A 9 18.81 -18.47 -3.87
N ALA A 10 19.01 -17.58 -4.85
CA ALA A 10 19.97 -16.48 -4.78
C ALA A 10 19.48 -15.30 -3.91
N ASN A 11 18.20 -15.27 -3.54
CA ASN A 11 17.59 -14.22 -2.74
C ASN A 11 16.85 -14.83 -1.53
N PRO A 12 17.58 -15.42 -0.56
CA PRO A 12 16.96 -16.08 0.58
C PRO A 12 16.24 -15.07 1.49
N PRO A 13 15.28 -15.53 2.29
CA PRO A 13 14.62 -14.69 3.28
C PRO A 13 15.63 -14.22 4.35
N SER A 14 15.51 -12.98 4.79
CA SER A 14 16.32 -12.42 5.88
C SER A 14 16.03 -13.08 7.24
N ASN A 15 14.85 -13.66 7.41
CA ASN A 15 14.46 -14.42 8.58
C ASN A 15 13.69 -15.69 8.15
N PRO A 16 14.40 -16.81 7.90
CA PRO A 16 13.78 -18.04 7.42
C PRO A 16 12.85 -18.68 8.45
N GLU A 17 13.16 -18.55 9.74
CA GLU A 17 12.32 -19.11 10.81
C GLU A 17 10.96 -18.43 10.87
N LEU A 18 10.93 -17.10 10.76
CA LEU A 18 9.69 -16.35 10.70
C LEU A 18 8.86 -16.73 9.47
N LEU A 19 9.49 -16.87 8.32
CA LEU A 19 8.80 -17.30 7.10
C LEU A 19 8.21 -18.69 7.26
N SER A 20 8.97 -19.63 7.80
CA SER A 20 8.49 -20.99 8.08
C SER A 20 7.32 -20.99 9.05
N TRP A 21 7.41 -20.23 10.15
CA TRP A 21 6.35 -20.12 11.13
C TRP A 21 5.05 -19.56 10.53
N LEU A 22 5.16 -18.49 9.73
CA LEU A 22 4.02 -17.92 9.02
C LEU A 22 3.42 -18.89 8.01
N THR A 23 4.26 -19.63 7.29
CA THR A 23 3.83 -20.62 6.29
C THR A 23 3.06 -21.76 6.95
N VAL A 24 3.59 -22.37 7.99
CA VAL A 24 2.92 -23.43 8.73
C VAL A 24 1.59 -22.92 9.29
N GLY A 25 1.61 -21.79 9.99
CA GLY A 25 0.39 -21.20 10.56
C GLY A 25 -0.65 -20.86 9.49
N PHE A 26 -0.24 -20.40 8.32
CA PHE A 26 -1.16 -20.09 7.22
C PHE A 26 -1.84 -21.35 6.66
N VAL A 27 -1.10 -22.45 6.54
CA VAL A 27 -1.65 -23.76 6.15
C VAL A 27 -2.60 -24.30 7.22
N ASP A 28 -2.20 -24.27 8.51
CA ASP A 28 -3.01 -24.77 9.63
C ASP A 28 -4.32 -23.99 9.77
N HIS A 29 -4.35 -22.72 9.41
CA HIS A 29 -5.56 -21.88 9.38
C HIS A 29 -6.26 -21.90 8.01
N GLN A 30 -6.07 -22.97 7.22
CA GLN A 30 -6.77 -23.19 5.96
C GLN A 30 -6.64 -22.02 4.97
N PHE A 31 -5.45 -21.44 4.90
CA PHE A 31 -5.14 -20.30 4.03
C PHE A 31 -5.96 -19.03 4.34
N ASP A 32 -6.32 -18.81 5.60
CA ASP A 32 -7.04 -17.61 6.03
C ASP A 32 -6.14 -16.37 5.95
N MET A 33 -6.36 -15.55 4.90
CA MET A 33 -5.66 -14.29 4.69
C MET A 33 -5.89 -13.28 5.84
N LYS A 34 -7.05 -13.30 6.50
CA LYS A 34 -7.34 -12.39 7.62
C LYS A 34 -6.51 -12.76 8.85
N TRP A 35 -6.34 -14.06 9.09
CA TRP A 35 -5.43 -14.53 10.13
C TRP A 35 -4.01 -14.05 9.86
N LEU A 36 -3.49 -14.27 8.65
CA LEU A 36 -2.14 -13.85 8.27
C LEU A 36 -1.93 -12.34 8.44
N HIS A 37 -2.84 -11.53 7.92
CA HIS A 37 -2.77 -10.07 8.09
C HIS A 37 -2.79 -9.67 9.56
N ARG A 38 -3.63 -10.30 10.37
CA ARG A 38 -3.70 -10.02 11.81
C ARG A 38 -2.37 -10.32 12.49
N GLN A 39 -1.75 -11.48 12.22
CA GLN A 39 -0.44 -11.83 12.78
C GLN A 39 0.62 -10.77 12.45
N ILE A 40 0.65 -10.31 11.20
CA ILE A 40 1.61 -9.31 10.75
C ILE A 40 1.36 -7.96 11.45
N VAL A 41 0.15 -7.41 11.36
CA VAL A 41 -0.12 -6.04 11.85
C VAL A 41 -0.10 -5.91 13.36
N THR A 42 -0.37 -6.99 14.11
CA THR A 42 -0.28 -7.01 15.58
C THR A 42 1.13 -7.35 16.08
N SER A 43 2.05 -7.71 15.20
CA SER A 43 3.42 -8.03 15.59
C SER A 43 4.17 -6.79 16.10
N ARG A 44 5.07 -7.00 17.06
CA ARG A 44 5.96 -5.95 17.57
C ARG A 44 6.86 -5.37 16.47
N ALA A 45 7.19 -6.16 15.45
CA ALA A 45 8.01 -5.70 14.33
C ALA A 45 7.27 -4.67 13.48
N TYR A 46 5.99 -4.93 13.17
CA TYR A 46 5.15 -4.01 12.38
C TYR A 46 4.84 -2.72 13.13
N GLN A 47 4.64 -2.80 14.45
CA GLN A 47 4.25 -1.66 15.30
C GLN A 47 5.43 -0.81 15.78
N ARG A 48 6.65 -1.03 15.26
CA ARG A 48 7.81 -0.22 15.62
C ARG A 48 7.70 1.21 15.11
N SER A 49 8.29 2.14 15.87
CA SER A 49 8.43 3.53 15.45
C SER A 49 9.23 3.65 14.16
N TRP A 50 8.89 4.64 13.34
CA TRP A 50 9.69 5.02 12.17
C TRP A 50 10.91 5.88 12.54
N ILE A 51 10.93 6.45 13.74
CA ILE A 51 12.02 7.30 14.21
C ILE A 51 13.26 6.45 14.42
N PRO A 52 14.38 6.75 13.74
CA PRO A 52 15.60 5.99 13.91
C PRO A 52 16.30 6.31 15.25
N ASN A 53 17.04 5.35 15.75
CA ASN A 53 17.98 5.54 16.85
C ASN A 53 19.43 5.29 16.38
N ALA A 54 20.40 5.42 17.29
CA ALA A 54 21.82 5.28 16.96
C ALA A 54 22.17 3.90 16.37
N THR A 55 21.45 2.84 16.76
CA THR A 55 21.79 1.46 16.38
C THR A 55 21.05 0.99 15.12
N ASN A 56 19.90 1.61 14.75
CA ASN A 56 19.06 1.14 13.65
C ASN A 56 18.91 2.13 12.48
N ARG A 57 19.63 3.26 12.51
CA ARG A 57 19.51 4.31 11.49
C ARG A 57 19.79 3.80 10.07
N LEU A 58 20.75 2.90 9.93
CA LEU A 58 21.17 2.33 8.65
C LEU A 58 20.48 1.00 8.32
N ASP A 59 19.69 0.46 9.24
CA ASP A 59 19.00 -0.79 9.00
C ASP A 59 17.87 -0.63 7.99
N ARG A 60 17.96 -1.38 6.88
CA ARG A 60 16.95 -1.44 5.83
C ARG A 60 16.42 -2.86 5.61
N ARG A 61 16.99 -3.88 6.24
CA ARG A 61 16.69 -5.30 5.97
C ARG A 61 16.11 -6.06 7.15
N ASN A 62 16.46 -5.68 8.39
CA ASN A 62 16.06 -6.44 9.58
C ASN A 62 14.78 -5.92 10.23
N TYR A 63 14.16 -4.91 9.64
CA TYR A 63 12.92 -4.32 10.14
C TYR A 63 12.99 -3.90 11.62
N SER A 64 14.15 -3.43 12.06
CA SER A 64 14.34 -2.93 13.43
C SER A 64 13.61 -1.62 13.72
N ARG A 65 13.11 -0.98 12.66
CA ARG A 65 12.19 0.17 12.69
C ARG A 65 11.23 0.11 11.51
N ALA A 66 10.12 0.82 11.59
CA ALA A 66 9.26 1.03 10.43
C ALA A 66 9.96 1.94 9.41
N ILE A 67 9.93 1.56 8.14
CA ILE A 67 10.40 2.40 7.04
C ILE A 67 9.16 2.98 6.37
N PRO A 68 8.92 4.30 6.46
CA PRO A 68 7.77 4.92 5.82
C PRO A 68 7.77 4.65 4.31
N ARG A 69 6.65 4.20 3.81
CA ARG A 69 6.42 4.00 2.39
C ARG A 69 5.29 4.91 1.94
N ARG A 70 5.31 5.29 0.68
CA ARG A 70 4.19 6.04 0.11
C ARG A 70 2.95 5.17 0.04
N ILE A 71 1.82 5.80 0.29
CA ILE A 71 0.52 5.18 0.11
C ILE A 71 0.29 4.98 -1.39
N PRO A 72 -0.11 3.78 -1.85
CA PRO A 72 -0.49 3.55 -3.25
C PRO A 72 -1.53 4.55 -3.75
N ALA A 73 -1.43 4.91 -5.02
CA ALA A 73 -2.29 5.93 -5.64
C ALA A 73 -3.78 5.60 -5.51
N GLU A 74 -4.13 4.33 -5.60
CA GLU A 74 -5.52 3.84 -5.46
C GLU A 74 -6.06 4.09 -4.05
N ILE A 75 -5.27 3.82 -3.03
CA ILE A 75 -5.66 4.03 -1.62
C ILE A 75 -5.74 5.53 -1.32
N LEU A 76 -4.78 6.31 -1.82
CA LEU A 76 -4.82 7.77 -1.67
C LEU A 76 -6.05 8.37 -2.34
N TYR A 77 -6.39 7.91 -3.55
CA TYR A 77 -7.58 8.35 -4.27
C TYR A 77 -8.87 7.99 -3.52
N ASP A 78 -8.96 6.77 -2.99
CA ASP A 78 -10.10 6.35 -2.17
C ASP A 78 -10.19 7.20 -0.89
N GLY A 79 -9.07 7.50 -0.26
CA GLY A 79 -9.01 8.38 0.92
C GLY A 79 -9.49 9.81 0.62
N LEU A 80 -9.05 10.40 -0.50
CA LEU A 80 -9.52 11.72 -0.95
C LEU A 80 -11.02 11.71 -1.19
N LYS A 81 -11.54 10.67 -1.88
CA LYS A 81 -12.98 10.51 -2.08
C LYS A 81 -13.73 10.38 -0.75
N GLN A 82 -13.18 9.64 0.19
CA GLN A 82 -13.79 9.44 1.50
C GLN A 82 -13.93 10.75 2.27
N VAL A 83 -12.88 11.54 2.33
CA VAL A 83 -12.87 12.83 3.06
C VAL A 83 -13.79 13.87 2.39
N THR A 84 -13.92 13.80 1.08
CA THR A 84 -14.66 14.80 0.29
C THR A 84 -16.08 14.36 -0.09
N SER A 85 -16.57 13.21 0.32
CA SER A 85 -17.91 12.69 -0.03
C SER A 85 -18.90 12.89 1.11
N SER A 86 -20.20 13.04 0.74
CA SER A 86 -21.28 13.01 1.72
C SER A 86 -21.41 11.64 2.39
N GLU A 87 -21.99 11.60 3.61
CA GLU A 87 -22.19 10.34 4.35
C GLU A 87 -23.02 9.33 3.54
N GLU A 88 -24.02 9.78 2.81
CA GLU A 88 -24.86 8.91 1.94
C GLU A 88 -23.99 8.17 0.90
N LYS A 89 -23.09 8.91 0.22
CA LYS A 89 -22.16 8.31 -0.75
C LYS A 89 -21.19 7.37 -0.09
N MET A 90 -20.75 7.67 1.14
CA MET A 90 -19.88 6.80 1.90
C MET A 90 -20.54 5.50 2.32
N GLN A 91 -21.81 5.51 2.69
CA GLN A 91 -22.59 4.29 2.97
C GLN A 91 -22.65 3.37 1.74
N LEU A 92 -22.86 3.92 0.55
CA LEU A 92 -22.82 3.13 -0.69
C LEU A 92 -21.46 2.46 -0.93
N VAL A 93 -20.37 3.14 -0.59
CA VAL A 93 -19.00 2.58 -0.72
C VAL A 93 -18.71 1.54 0.36
N ARG A 94 -19.22 1.72 1.57
CA ARG A 94 -19.11 0.73 2.66
C ARG A 94 -19.84 -0.58 2.33
N ASN A 95 -20.99 -0.46 1.70
CA ASN A 95 -21.82 -1.61 1.33
C ASN A 95 -21.33 -2.33 0.06
N ASP A 96 -20.59 -1.66 -0.81
CA ASP A 96 -20.05 -2.22 -2.03
C ASP A 96 -18.59 -1.81 -2.24
N LEU A 97 -17.69 -2.69 -1.86
CA LEU A 97 -16.24 -2.46 -1.99
C LEU A 97 -15.77 -2.31 -3.45
N ARG A 98 -16.57 -2.75 -4.44
CA ARG A 98 -16.28 -2.56 -5.86
C ARG A 98 -16.30 -1.08 -6.26
N ARG A 99 -16.91 -0.22 -5.46
CA ARG A 99 -16.92 1.24 -5.66
C ARG A 99 -15.59 1.91 -5.28
N ARG A 100 -14.70 1.18 -4.62
CA ARG A 100 -13.35 1.66 -4.31
C ARG A 100 -12.42 1.43 -5.49
N ALA A 101 -11.49 2.35 -5.69
CA ALA A 101 -10.46 2.22 -6.71
C ALA A 101 -9.58 0.98 -6.49
N SER A 102 -9.29 0.65 -5.24
CA SER A 102 -8.55 -0.55 -4.84
C SER A 102 -9.34 -1.85 -5.03
N GLY A 103 -10.69 -1.77 -5.13
CA GLY A 103 -11.55 -2.94 -5.15
C GLY A 103 -11.93 -3.45 -6.53
N HIS A 104 -11.94 -2.61 -7.57
CA HIS A 104 -12.44 -3.01 -8.89
C HIS A 104 -11.56 -2.60 -10.07
N LEU A 105 -10.63 -1.70 -9.86
CA LEU A 105 -9.68 -1.37 -10.92
C LEU A 105 -8.70 -2.52 -11.08
N SER A 106 -8.86 -3.24 -12.18
CA SER A 106 -7.85 -4.20 -12.62
C SER A 106 -6.48 -3.53 -12.63
N MET A 107 -5.45 -4.28 -12.30
CA MET A 107 -4.07 -3.82 -12.41
C MET A 107 -3.74 -3.30 -13.82
N ARG A 108 -4.44 -3.78 -14.84
CA ARG A 108 -4.27 -3.42 -16.25
C ARG A 108 -5.13 -2.22 -16.70
N MET A 109 -6.09 -1.77 -15.90
CA MET A 109 -6.90 -0.61 -16.27
C MET A 109 -6.13 0.68 -16.04
N ALA A 110 -6.15 1.54 -17.04
CA ALA A 110 -5.67 2.91 -16.91
C ALA A 110 -6.37 3.60 -15.74
N GLY A 111 -5.59 4.14 -14.82
CA GLY A 111 -6.12 4.92 -13.71
C GLY A 111 -6.70 6.25 -14.17
N THR A 112 -7.49 6.89 -13.33
CA THR A 112 -7.88 8.28 -13.52
C THR A 112 -6.64 9.18 -13.55
N HIS A 113 -6.77 10.40 -14.07
CA HIS A 113 -5.67 11.40 -14.05
C HIS A 113 -5.07 11.54 -12.65
N ALA A 114 -5.91 11.61 -11.61
CA ALA A 114 -5.48 11.66 -10.23
C ALA A 114 -4.55 10.47 -9.85
N MET A 115 -4.94 9.26 -10.20
CA MET A 115 -4.10 8.10 -9.90
C MET A 115 -2.75 8.11 -10.61
N LYS A 116 -2.72 8.60 -11.87
CA LYS A 116 -1.46 8.76 -12.62
C LYS A 116 -0.55 9.78 -11.96
N VAL A 117 -1.09 10.93 -11.55
CA VAL A 117 -0.37 11.96 -10.80
C VAL A 117 0.26 11.39 -9.53
N PHE A 118 -0.44 10.48 -8.84
CA PHE A 118 0.06 9.83 -7.63
C PHE A 118 0.85 8.55 -7.87
N GLY A 119 1.28 8.31 -9.11
CA GLY A 119 2.26 7.28 -9.44
C GLY A 119 1.69 5.91 -9.80
N LYS A 120 0.38 5.82 -10.11
CA LYS A 120 -0.15 4.60 -10.74
C LYS A 120 0.34 4.53 -12.18
N PRO A 121 1.11 3.49 -12.57
CA PRO A 121 1.56 3.32 -13.93
C PRO A 121 0.41 2.90 -14.87
N ASP A 122 0.56 3.21 -16.14
CA ASP A 122 -0.17 2.54 -17.22
C ASP A 122 0.52 1.20 -17.47
N ARG A 123 0.14 0.18 -16.73
CA ARG A 123 0.88 -1.07 -16.64
C ARG A 123 0.96 -1.81 -17.97
N SER A 124 2.19 -2.01 -18.45
CA SER A 124 2.54 -2.96 -19.50
C SER A 124 2.88 -4.35 -18.94
N VAL A 125 3.40 -4.41 -17.72
CA VAL A 125 3.78 -5.66 -17.02
C VAL A 125 3.07 -5.80 -15.67
N ASN A 126 2.99 -7.03 -15.19
CA ASN A 126 2.27 -7.35 -13.94
C ASN A 126 3.19 -7.27 -12.71
N CYS A 127 3.95 -6.19 -12.57
CA CYS A 127 4.76 -5.93 -11.38
C CYS A 127 4.55 -4.52 -10.83
N ASP A 128 4.89 -4.30 -9.58
CA ASP A 128 4.84 -2.98 -8.94
C ASP A 128 6.11 -2.13 -9.21
N CYS A 129 7.06 -2.66 -9.98
CA CYS A 129 8.31 -1.99 -10.31
C CYS A 129 8.13 -0.70 -11.12
N GLU A 130 7.03 -0.55 -11.85
CA GLU A 130 6.71 0.65 -12.63
C GLU A 130 6.10 1.79 -11.80
N ARG A 131 5.83 1.59 -10.49
CA ARG A 131 5.27 2.65 -9.65
C ARG A 131 6.28 3.74 -9.36
N VAL A 132 5.90 4.97 -9.64
CA VAL A 132 6.69 6.15 -9.27
C VAL A 132 6.45 6.46 -7.79
N ASN A 133 7.49 6.28 -6.98
CA ASN A 133 7.44 6.50 -5.54
C ASN A 133 7.99 7.86 -5.09
N GLU A 134 8.43 8.70 -6.02
CA GLU A 134 9.01 10.00 -5.69
C GLU A 134 7.96 11.12 -5.61
N PRO A 135 8.14 12.11 -4.72
CA PRO A 135 7.30 13.30 -4.71
C PRO A 135 7.53 14.13 -5.96
N THR A 136 6.46 14.58 -6.57
CA THR A 136 6.53 15.46 -7.75
C THR A 136 5.79 16.77 -7.49
N LEU A 137 6.24 17.84 -8.14
CA LEU A 137 5.55 19.14 -8.12
C LEU A 137 4.10 19.00 -8.59
N LEU A 138 3.86 18.13 -9.56
CA LEU A 138 2.53 17.88 -10.10
C LEU A 138 1.53 17.38 -9.03
N GLN A 139 1.98 16.60 -8.05
CA GLN A 139 1.15 16.17 -6.92
C GLN A 139 0.72 17.33 -6.03
N SER A 140 1.63 18.27 -5.78
CA SER A 140 1.31 19.48 -5.01
C SER A 140 0.34 20.39 -5.76
N ILE A 141 0.55 20.57 -7.05
CA ILE A 141 -0.35 21.35 -7.92
C ILE A 141 -1.73 20.70 -7.98
N PHE A 142 -1.80 19.37 -8.11
CA PHE A 142 -3.06 18.64 -8.13
C PHE A 142 -3.86 18.84 -6.82
N THR A 143 -3.21 18.65 -5.67
CA THR A 143 -3.90 18.78 -4.37
C THR A 143 -4.42 20.19 -4.10
N GLN A 144 -3.81 21.20 -4.69
CA GLN A 144 -4.22 22.60 -4.52
C GLN A 144 -5.26 23.07 -5.54
N ASN A 145 -5.25 22.54 -6.75
CA ASN A 145 -5.98 23.13 -7.87
C ASN A 145 -7.00 22.19 -8.54
N ASP A 146 -6.92 20.88 -8.34
CA ASP A 146 -7.81 19.96 -9.04
C ASP A 146 -9.26 20.12 -8.58
N PRO A 147 -10.23 20.18 -9.50
CA PRO A 147 -11.65 20.29 -9.16
C PRO A 147 -12.15 19.17 -8.24
N LEU A 148 -11.60 17.97 -8.33
CA LEU A 148 -11.96 16.85 -7.45
C LEU A 148 -11.68 17.17 -5.98
N VAL A 149 -10.65 17.96 -5.73
CA VAL A 149 -10.29 18.39 -4.38
C VAL A 149 -11.03 19.68 -4.01
N ARG A 150 -10.95 20.71 -4.88
CA ARG A 150 -11.51 22.04 -4.60
C ARG A 150 -13.03 22.09 -4.46
N MET A 151 -13.77 21.41 -5.36
CA MET A 151 -15.25 21.44 -5.36
C MET A 151 -15.87 20.69 -4.18
N ARG A 152 -15.08 20.04 -3.35
CA ARG A 152 -15.59 19.22 -2.24
C ARG A 152 -15.10 19.69 -0.87
N ILE A 153 -14.18 20.64 -0.82
CA ILE A 153 -13.68 21.26 0.41
C ILE A 153 -14.37 22.60 0.67
N TRP A 154 -14.94 23.21 -0.35
CA TRP A 154 -15.72 24.45 -0.33
C TRP A 154 -17.18 24.15 -0.71
#